data_6cf7b6f30ccb994065a12fcca0eaf51c
#
_entry.id   6cf7b6f30ccb994065a12fcca0eaf51c
#
_cell.length_a   1.000
_cell.length_b   1.000
_cell.length_c   1.000
_cell.angle_alpha   90.00
_cell.angle_beta   90.00
_cell.angle_gamma   90.00
#
_symmetry.space_group_name_H-M   'P 1'
#
loop_
_entity.id
_entity.type
_entity.pdbx_description
1 polymer ?
#
loop_
_entity_poly.entity_id
_entity_poly.type
_entity_poly.pdbx_seq_one_letter_code
_entity_poly.pdbx_strand_id
1 'polypeptide(L)'
;MKLVVSLLLLAGVVFAGPIDGKWVAERKMERDGQAMTIVQTFELKEEGGKVTGKFSMKFGEMEPPASEIKDGKLDGNKFSFSTTISTPNGDMKTLYSGTVEGAVMKGNAEREGGQARPFEAKKQ
;
A
#
# COMPACT_ATOMS: atom_id res chain seq x y z
N MET A 1 4.46 -35.70 22.01
CA MET A 1 4.52 -35.24 21.65
C MET A 1 4.24 -34.76 21.13
N LYS A 2 4.08 -34.43 21.20
CA LYS A 2 4.04 -33.86 20.58
C LYS A 2 3.90 -33.00 20.16
N LEU A 3 4.03 -32.63 20.15
CA LEU A 3 3.95 -31.77 19.66
C LEU A 3 4.17 -31.19 19.11
N VAL A 4 4.37 -31.08 18.97
CA VAL A 4 4.61 -30.44 18.37
C VAL A 4 4.43 -30.08 17.51
N VAL A 5 4.34 -30.26 17.34
CA VAL A 5 4.10 -29.85 16.45
C VAL A 5 3.46 -28.99 16.10
N SER A 6 2.93 -28.96 16.33
CA SER A 6 2.29 -28.06 16.02
C SER A 6 2.77 -26.91 16.16
N LEU A 7 3.54 -26.80 16.51
CA LEU A 7 4.05 -25.73 16.62
C LEU A 7 4.58 -25.23 15.54
N LEU A 8 4.56 -25.61 14.81
CA LEU A 8 5.01 -25.15 13.84
C LEU A 8 4.23 -24.65 13.04
N LEU A 9 3.50 -24.95 13.07
CA LEU A 9 2.83 -24.41 12.45
C LEU A 9 2.40 -23.40 12.63
N LEU A 10 2.25 -23.35 13.13
CA LEU A 10 1.90 -22.26 13.45
C LEU A 10 2.75 -21.32 13.05
N ALA A 11 3.68 -21.63 12.82
CA ALA A 11 4.63 -20.71 12.50
C ALA A 11 4.38 -20.06 11.18
N GLY A 12 3.94 -20.74 10.22
CA GLY A 12 3.78 -20.14 8.94
C GLY A 12 2.92 -18.92 8.98
N VAL A 13 1.89 -19.03 9.70
CA VAL A 13 0.98 -17.95 9.80
C VAL A 13 1.59 -16.77 10.45
N VAL A 14 2.37 -17.03 11.45
CA VAL A 14 2.93 -15.98 12.16
C VAL A 14 3.94 -15.22 11.40
N PHE A 15 4.42 -15.73 10.33
CA PHE A 15 5.40 -15.01 9.57
C PHE A 15 4.86 -13.93 8.71
N ALA A 16 3.58 -13.94 8.43
CA ALA A 16 3.01 -12.87 7.66
C ALA A 16 2.89 -11.67 8.57
N GLY A 17 3.53 -10.57 8.24
CA GLY A 17 3.39 -9.35 8.99
C GLY A 17 2.01 -8.75 8.77
N PRO A 18 1.62 -7.81 9.61
CA PRO A 18 0.31 -7.19 9.49
C PRO A 18 0.11 -6.48 8.16
N ILE A 19 1.19 -6.04 7.53
CA ILE A 19 1.11 -5.30 6.29
C ILE A 19 1.36 -6.19 5.07
N ASP A 20 1.74 -7.46 5.28
CA ASP A 20 2.00 -8.35 4.16
C ASP A 20 0.74 -8.65 3.38
N GLY A 21 0.83 -8.60 2.06
CA GLY A 21 -0.26 -8.97 1.22
C GLY A 21 -0.57 -7.93 0.17
N LYS A 22 -1.73 -8.09 -0.44
CA LYS A 22 -2.18 -7.19 -1.49
C LYS A 22 -3.26 -6.27 -0.93
N TRP A 23 -3.08 -4.98 -1.11
CA TRP A 23 -3.99 -3.97 -0.61
C TRP A 23 -4.53 -3.17 -1.77
N VAL A 24 -5.81 -2.86 -1.73
CA VAL A 24 -6.45 -2.10 -2.81
C VAL A 24 -7.14 -0.88 -2.23
N ALA A 25 -6.88 0.27 -2.82
CA ALA A 25 -7.54 1.52 -2.48
C ALA A 25 -8.25 2.02 -3.72
N GLU A 26 -9.52 2.37 -3.56
CA GLU A 26 -10.30 2.93 -4.65
C GLU A 26 -10.67 4.35 -4.34
N ARG A 27 -10.56 5.20 -5.33
CA ARG A 27 -10.94 6.58 -5.18
C ARG A 27 -11.71 7.03 -6.41
N LYS A 28 -12.82 7.70 -6.16
CA LYS A 28 -13.62 8.23 -7.24
C LYS A 28 -13.32 9.71 -7.39
N MET A 29 -13.17 10.14 -8.63
CA MET A 29 -12.99 11.55 -8.89
C MET A 29 -13.80 11.92 -10.11
N GLU A 30 -14.16 13.19 -10.20
CA GLU A 30 -14.87 13.72 -11.33
C GLU A 30 -13.95 14.62 -12.13
N ARG A 31 -13.98 14.43 -13.44
CA ARG A 31 -13.18 15.23 -14.32
C ARG A 31 -14.02 15.56 -15.55
N ASP A 32 -14.18 16.85 -15.80
CA ASP A 32 -14.97 17.32 -16.95
C ASP A 32 -16.37 16.73 -16.96
N GLY A 33 -16.97 16.60 -15.79
CA GLY A 33 -18.32 16.08 -15.68
C GLY A 33 -18.42 14.57 -15.76
N GLN A 34 -17.30 13.88 -15.85
CA GLN A 34 -17.30 12.43 -15.92
C GLN A 34 -16.70 11.83 -14.67
N ALA A 35 -17.38 10.83 -14.13
CA ALA A 35 -16.85 10.12 -12.97
C ALA A 35 -15.79 9.14 -13.40
N MET A 36 -14.69 9.08 -12.65
CA MET A 36 -13.59 8.17 -12.93
C MET A 36 -13.18 7.50 -11.64
N THR A 37 -12.92 6.21 -11.71
CA THR A 37 -12.44 5.46 -10.56
C THR A 37 -10.96 5.20 -10.72
N ILE A 38 -10.20 5.54 -9.68
CA ILE A 38 -8.78 5.23 -9.64
C ILE A 38 -8.60 4.09 -8.66
N VAL A 39 -7.99 3.01 -9.13
CA VAL A 39 -7.72 1.84 -8.30
C VAL A 39 -6.22 1.78 -8.08
N GLN A 40 -5.82 1.80 -6.80
CA GLN A 40 -4.42 1.71 -6.42
C GLN A 40 -4.20 0.36 -5.75
N THR A 41 -3.21 -0.38 -6.22
CA THR A 41 -2.91 -1.69 -5.68
C THR A 41 -1.49 -1.69 -5.12
N PHE A 42 -1.38 -2.16 -3.89
CA PHE A 42 -0.10 -2.24 -3.19
C PHE A 42 0.16 -3.69 -2.83
N GLU A 43 1.25 -4.26 -3.30
CA GLU A 43 1.67 -5.60 -2.89
C GLU A 43 2.84 -5.40 -1.97
N LEU A 44 2.63 -5.63 -0.68
CA LEU A 44 3.58 -5.24 0.35
C LEU A 44 4.11 -6.45 1.10
N LYS A 45 5.32 -6.31 1.60
CA LYS A 45 5.98 -7.32 2.40
C LYS A 45 6.86 -6.63 3.43
N GLU A 46 6.82 -7.12 4.65
CA GLU A 46 7.58 -6.53 5.74
C GLU A 46 8.63 -7.53 6.24
N GLU A 47 9.84 -7.03 6.46
CA GLU A 47 10.91 -7.82 7.03
C GLU A 47 11.70 -6.94 7.99
N GLY A 48 11.65 -7.27 9.27
CA GLY A 48 12.41 -6.53 10.26
C GLY A 48 12.07 -5.06 10.35
N GLY A 49 10.81 -4.71 10.12
CA GLY A 49 10.40 -3.32 10.17
C GLY A 49 10.55 -2.58 8.87
N LYS A 50 11.09 -3.24 7.85
CA LYS A 50 11.28 -2.63 6.55
C LYS A 50 10.21 -3.16 5.59
N VAL A 51 9.55 -2.27 4.88
CA VAL A 51 8.48 -2.63 3.97
C VAL A 51 8.95 -2.45 2.53
N THR A 52 8.76 -3.51 1.73
CA THR A 52 9.08 -3.47 0.31
C THR A 52 7.85 -3.89 -0.47
N GLY A 53 7.86 -3.69 -1.75
CA GLY A 53 6.75 -4.14 -2.56
C GLY A 53 6.58 -3.31 -3.81
N LYS A 54 5.42 -3.48 -4.42
CA LYS A 54 5.10 -2.84 -5.68
C LYS A 54 3.79 -2.08 -5.58
N PHE A 55 3.72 -1.01 -6.33
CA PHE A 55 2.55 -0.16 -6.41
C PHE A 55 2.12 -0.08 -7.86
N SER A 56 0.83 -0.25 -8.10
CA SER A 56 0.28 -0.06 -9.43
C SER A 56 -1.00 0.76 -9.32
N MET A 57 -1.38 1.38 -10.43
CA MET A 57 -2.53 2.27 -10.44
C MET A 57 -3.28 2.08 -11.75
N LYS A 58 -4.59 2.18 -11.67
CA LYS A 58 -5.42 2.06 -12.85
C LYS A 58 -6.39 3.22 -12.89
N PHE A 59 -6.38 3.95 -13.99
CA PHE A 59 -7.28 5.08 -14.22
C PHE A 59 -8.23 4.68 -15.35
N GLY A 60 -9.44 4.27 -15.01
CA GLY A 60 -10.34 3.79 -16.04
C GLY A 60 -9.71 2.63 -16.78
N GLU A 61 -9.34 2.84 -18.03
CA GLU A 61 -8.71 1.78 -18.82
C GLU A 61 -7.20 1.95 -18.92
N MET A 62 -6.65 3.02 -18.37
CA MET A 62 -5.22 3.26 -18.40
C MET A 62 -4.57 2.58 -17.23
N GLU A 63 -3.50 1.87 -17.51
CA GLU A 63 -2.80 1.12 -16.47
C GLU A 63 -1.30 1.31 -16.65
N PRO A 64 -0.73 2.34 -16.02
CA PRO A 64 0.72 2.58 -16.10
C PRO A 64 1.50 1.40 -15.52
N PRO A 65 2.77 1.26 -15.89
CA PRO A 65 3.59 0.18 -15.34
C PRO A 65 3.70 0.29 -13.82
N ALA A 66 3.80 -0.86 -13.18
CA ALA A 66 3.98 -0.91 -11.74
C ALA A 66 5.33 -0.33 -11.36
N SER A 67 5.42 0.24 -10.17
CA SER A 67 6.67 0.75 -9.65
C SER A 67 6.90 0.20 -8.26
N GLU A 68 8.13 0.28 -7.79
CA GLU A 68 8.47 -0.20 -6.47
C GLU A 68 8.22 0.87 -5.44
N ILE A 69 7.74 0.48 -4.27
CA ILE A 69 7.63 1.44 -3.17
C ILE A 69 9.02 1.69 -2.60
N LYS A 70 9.20 2.83 -1.99
CA LYS A 70 10.50 3.23 -1.44
C LYS A 70 10.36 3.71 -0.02
N ASP A 71 11.45 3.60 0.73
CA ASP A 71 11.52 4.08 2.11
C ASP A 71 10.41 3.49 2.99
N GLY A 72 10.08 2.23 2.76
CA GLY A 72 9.02 1.60 3.50
C GLY A 72 9.44 1.21 4.91
N LYS A 73 8.60 1.52 5.86
CA LYS A 73 8.85 1.22 7.27
C LYS A 73 7.55 0.81 7.96
N LEU A 74 7.68 -0.09 8.91
CA LEU A 74 6.56 -0.47 9.75
C LEU A 74 7.06 -0.53 11.18
N ASP A 75 6.40 0.23 12.06
CA ASP A 75 6.74 0.27 13.48
C ASP A 75 5.47 -0.06 14.24
N GLY A 76 5.39 -1.30 14.74
CA GLY A 76 4.17 -1.76 15.35
C GLY A 76 3.08 -1.86 14.27
N ASN A 77 2.10 -0.98 14.36
CA ASN A 77 1.07 -0.92 13.33
C ASN A 77 1.14 0.38 12.51
N LYS A 78 2.19 1.16 12.70
CA LYS A 78 2.36 2.41 11.96
C LYS A 78 3.24 2.19 10.75
N PHE A 79 2.75 2.58 9.59
CA PHE A 79 3.48 2.38 8.35
C PHE A 79 3.82 3.71 7.68
N SER A 80 4.85 3.71 6.87
CA SER A 80 5.14 4.80 5.96
C SER A 80 5.90 4.25 4.78
N PHE A 81 5.61 4.76 3.61
CA PHE A 81 6.36 4.43 2.40
C PHE A 81 6.04 5.49 1.36
N SER A 82 6.81 5.49 0.29
CA SER A 82 6.57 6.43 -0.79
C SER A 82 6.50 5.71 -2.12
N THR A 83 5.83 6.32 -3.07
CA THR A 83 5.75 5.82 -4.44
C THR A 83 6.18 6.96 -5.37
N THR A 84 6.77 6.59 -6.50
CA THR A 84 7.14 7.56 -7.51
C THR A 84 6.60 7.09 -8.85
N ILE A 85 5.87 7.97 -9.52
CA ILE A 85 5.29 7.67 -10.81
C ILE A 85 5.88 8.63 -11.82
N SER A 86 6.36 8.10 -12.94
CA SER A 86 6.91 8.93 -14.01
C SER A 86 5.76 9.42 -14.88
N THR A 87 5.70 10.73 -15.10
CA THR A 87 4.69 11.32 -15.96
C THR A 87 5.39 12.18 -16.99
N PRO A 88 4.68 12.57 -18.06
CA PRO A 88 5.29 13.48 -19.06
C PRO A 88 5.75 14.80 -18.47
N ASN A 89 5.19 15.19 -17.33
CA ASN A 89 5.57 16.43 -16.67
C ASN A 89 6.61 16.21 -15.57
N GLY A 90 7.22 15.02 -15.50
CA GLY A 90 8.20 14.71 -14.50
C GLY A 90 7.69 13.66 -13.54
N ASP A 91 8.50 13.34 -12.53
CA ASP A 91 8.14 12.33 -11.57
C ASP A 91 7.22 12.89 -10.49
N MET A 92 6.26 12.09 -10.09
CA MET A 92 5.36 12.44 -9.00
C MET A 92 5.61 11.52 -7.83
N LYS A 93 6.01 12.09 -6.71
CA LYS A 93 6.28 11.34 -5.50
C LYS A 93 5.14 11.54 -4.51
N THR A 94 4.66 10.44 -3.94
CA THR A 94 3.61 10.48 -2.93
C THR A 94 4.07 9.74 -1.71
N LEU A 95 3.87 10.35 -0.55
CA LEU A 95 4.21 9.74 0.73
C LEU A 95 2.94 9.23 1.39
N TYR A 96 2.95 7.95 1.76
CA TYR A 96 1.83 7.33 2.45
C TYR A 96 2.23 7.03 3.88
N SER A 97 1.36 7.34 4.81
CA SER A 97 1.61 7.05 6.22
C SER A 97 0.30 6.86 6.95
N GLY A 98 0.34 6.05 8.00
CA GLY A 98 -0.86 5.78 8.77
C GLY A 98 -0.73 4.53 9.61
N THR A 99 -1.85 3.84 9.79
CA THR A 99 -1.88 2.64 10.62
C THR A 99 -2.53 1.48 9.88
N VAL A 100 -2.15 0.26 10.26
CA VAL A 100 -2.75 -0.96 9.76
C VAL A 100 -3.61 -1.53 10.88
N GLU A 101 -4.88 -1.75 10.58
CA GLU A 101 -5.81 -2.32 11.56
C GLU A 101 -6.53 -3.49 10.93
N GLY A 102 -6.03 -4.70 11.18
CA GLY A 102 -6.61 -5.88 10.58
C GLY A 102 -6.45 -5.86 9.07
N ALA A 103 -7.56 -5.87 8.36
CA ALA A 103 -7.54 -5.89 6.91
C ALA A 103 -7.71 -4.48 6.31
N VAL A 104 -7.50 -3.45 7.10
CA VAL A 104 -7.66 -2.06 6.65
C VAL A 104 -6.40 -1.28 6.96
N MET A 105 -5.96 -0.50 5.99
CA MET A 105 -4.81 0.38 6.11
C MET A 105 -5.33 1.81 5.95
N LYS A 106 -5.17 2.63 6.97
CA LYS A 106 -5.70 3.99 6.97
C LYS A 106 -4.63 5.01 7.27
N GLY A 107 -4.74 6.15 6.66
CA GLY A 107 -3.81 7.22 6.95
C GLY A 107 -3.97 8.35 5.97
N ASN A 108 -2.83 8.88 5.54
CA ASN A 108 -2.80 10.00 4.62
C ASN A 108 -1.88 9.71 3.46
N ALA A 109 -2.22 10.29 2.32
CA ALA A 109 -1.36 10.28 1.15
C ALA A 109 -1.03 11.73 0.85
N GLU A 110 0.26 12.04 0.83
CA GLU A 110 0.72 13.40 0.63
C GLU A 110 1.60 13.48 -0.60
N ARG A 111 1.12 14.18 -1.62
CA ARG A 111 1.91 14.37 -2.82
C ARG A 111 2.97 15.42 -2.55
N GLU A 112 4.16 15.20 -3.06
CA GLU A 112 5.24 16.15 -2.90
C GLU A 112 4.83 17.50 -3.46
N GLY A 113 4.90 18.54 -2.64
CA GLY A 113 4.46 19.86 -3.04
C GLY A 113 2.98 20.08 -2.99
N GLY A 114 2.22 19.09 -2.50
CA GLY A 114 0.78 19.20 -2.43
C GLY A 114 0.26 19.01 -1.02
N GLN A 115 -1.02 18.74 -0.92
CA GLN A 115 -1.68 18.58 0.36
C GLN A 115 -1.92 17.12 0.67
N ALA A 116 -1.90 16.80 1.97
CA ALA A 116 -2.24 15.46 2.41
C ALA A 116 -3.74 15.23 2.25
N ARG A 117 -4.11 14.01 1.92
CA ARG A 117 -5.52 13.65 1.82
C ARG A 117 -5.71 12.27 2.45
N PRO A 118 -6.92 11.97 2.91
CA PRO A 118 -7.18 10.67 3.53
C PRO A 118 -6.90 9.53 2.56
N PHE A 119 -6.42 8.44 3.11
CA PHE A 119 -6.08 7.26 2.35
C PHE A 119 -6.59 6.04 3.09
N GLU A 120 -7.21 5.14 2.37
CA GLU A 120 -7.69 3.89 2.95
C GLU A 120 -7.57 2.78 1.93
N ALA A 121 -6.95 1.67 2.33
CA ALA A 121 -6.82 0.51 1.48
C ALA A 121 -7.31 -0.71 2.23
N LYS A 122 -7.83 -1.68 1.50
CA LYS A 122 -8.34 -2.90 2.09
C LYS A 122 -7.55 -4.09 1.57
N LYS A 123 -7.30 -5.01 2.47
CA LYS A 123 -6.56 -6.22 2.13
C LYS A 123 -7.43 -7.16 1.32
N GLN A 124 -6.86 -7.71 0.29
CA GLN A 124 -7.55 -8.66 -0.59
C GLN A 124 -7.31 -10.09 -0.20
#